data_5a1aeb7ff9d5a13372ec24a26de33a6f
#
_entry.id   5a1aeb7ff9d5a13372ec24a26de33a6f
#
_cell.length_a   1.000
_cell.length_b   1.000
_cell.length_c   1.000
_cell.angle_alpha   90.00
_cell.angle_beta   90.00
_cell.angle_gamma   90.00
#
_symmetry.space_group_name_H-M   'P 1'
#
loop_
_entity.id
_entity.type
_entity.pdbx_description
1 polymer ?
#
loop_
_entity_poly.entity_id
_entity_poly.type
_entity_poly.pdbx_seq_one_letter_code
_entity_poly.pdbx_strand_id
1 'polypeptide(L)'
;MISHGKDMKIFTGNANPALAQEICKLIGIKLGEAEVKSFADGEASVSLYETVRGSDVFLINSTCKPVNDSLMELLIMIDACKRASAGRVTAVIPYFGYARQDRKAKSRDPISAKLVANMLTAAGADRVLTMDLHASQIQGFFDIPVDNLLGNPVFVDYYAKKFGEKCENMVVVSPDVGSVARARTFAQKLHMNLAIVDKRRQKANQCEVMNSVYACASHGVLSGPALERINNSVIKEMALLNTIPEEMGKGCEKIKYLSVAPMFAEAIERIYQEISIAKLFN
;
A
#
# COMPACT_ATOMS: atom_id res chain seq x y z
N MET A 1 -20.79 -22.24 6.03
CA MET A 1 -21.19 -21.40 7.19
C MET A 1 -20.04 -20.44 7.41
N ILE A 2 -20.24 -19.15 7.21
CA ILE A 2 -19.18 -18.14 7.39
C ILE A 2 -18.95 -18.01 8.90
N SER A 3 -17.75 -18.34 9.39
CA SER A 3 -17.50 -18.50 10.83
C SER A 3 -17.27 -17.18 11.57
N HIS A 4 -16.99 -16.08 10.87
CA HIS A 4 -16.51 -14.85 11.48
C HIS A 4 -17.41 -13.61 11.33
N GLY A 5 -18.57 -13.70 10.67
CA GLY A 5 -19.47 -12.55 10.56
C GLY A 5 -20.73 -12.85 9.76
N LYS A 6 -21.83 -12.19 10.13
CA LYS A 6 -23.12 -12.32 9.41
C LYS A 6 -23.13 -11.57 8.09
N ASP A 7 -22.39 -10.48 8.01
CA ASP A 7 -22.29 -9.57 6.86
C ASP A 7 -20.92 -8.90 6.80
N MET A 8 -20.53 -8.49 5.60
CA MET A 8 -19.31 -7.71 5.36
C MET A 8 -19.62 -6.22 5.51
N LYS A 9 -18.78 -5.52 6.26
CA LYS A 9 -18.82 -4.06 6.38
C LYS A 9 -17.47 -3.48 6.03
N ILE A 10 -17.44 -2.43 5.23
CA ILE A 10 -16.22 -1.69 4.87
C ILE A 10 -16.38 -0.24 5.30
N PHE A 11 -15.41 0.27 6.07
CA PHE A 11 -15.31 1.67 6.44
C PHE A 11 -13.96 2.23 6.01
N THR A 12 -13.85 3.56 5.92
CA THR A 12 -12.60 4.23 5.57
C THR A 12 -12.27 5.34 6.55
N GLY A 13 -10.98 5.51 6.82
CA GLY A 13 -10.46 6.75 7.40
C GLY A 13 -10.27 7.83 6.33
N ASN A 14 -9.64 8.94 6.72
CA ASN A 14 -9.49 10.12 5.86
C ASN A 14 -8.32 10.03 4.87
N ALA A 15 -7.40 9.08 5.03
CA ALA A 15 -6.17 9.08 4.24
C ALA A 15 -6.39 8.84 2.74
N ASN A 16 -7.29 7.91 2.35
CA ASN A 16 -7.55 7.62 0.94
C ASN A 16 -8.98 7.10 0.70
N PRO A 17 -10.02 7.92 0.93
CA PRO A 17 -11.41 7.50 0.76
C PRO A 17 -11.77 7.15 -0.69
N ALA A 18 -11.11 7.73 -1.67
CA ALA A 18 -11.36 7.44 -3.09
C ALA A 18 -11.06 5.96 -3.41
N LEU A 19 -9.94 5.43 -2.91
CA LEU A 19 -9.60 4.00 -3.08
C LEU A 19 -10.63 3.11 -2.38
N ALA A 20 -11.10 3.46 -1.19
CA ALA A 20 -12.11 2.68 -0.48
C ALA A 20 -13.44 2.65 -1.23
N GLN A 21 -13.87 3.78 -1.81
CA GLN A 21 -15.06 3.86 -2.65
C GLN A 21 -14.95 2.99 -3.90
N GLU A 22 -13.79 3.01 -4.56
CA GLU A 22 -13.53 2.18 -5.73
C GLU A 22 -13.57 0.69 -5.37
N ILE A 23 -12.96 0.28 -4.26
CA ILE A 23 -13.02 -1.10 -3.75
C ILE A 23 -14.47 -1.52 -3.48
N CYS A 24 -15.24 -0.72 -2.76
CA CYS A 24 -16.65 -1.02 -2.47
C CYS A 24 -17.49 -1.16 -3.74
N LYS A 25 -17.25 -0.29 -4.74
CA LYS A 25 -17.92 -0.37 -6.04
C LYS A 25 -17.61 -1.67 -6.76
N LEU A 26 -16.38 -2.15 -6.72
CA LEU A 26 -15.96 -3.41 -7.35
C LEU A 26 -16.58 -4.63 -6.67
N ILE A 27 -16.65 -4.62 -5.33
CA ILE A 27 -17.29 -5.69 -4.54
C ILE A 27 -18.82 -5.65 -4.68
N GLY A 28 -19.39 -4.51 -5.06
CA GLY A 28 -20.84 -4.33 -5.17
C GLY A 28 -21.55 -4.05 -3.84
N ILE A 29 -20.84 -3.48 -2.86
CA ILE A 29 -21.41 -3.08 -1.57
C ILE A 29 -21.29 -1.58 -1.35
N LYS A 30 -22.12 -1.03 -0.44
CA LYS A 30 -22.04 0.36 -0.01
C LYS A 30 -20.89 0.53 1.00
N LEU A 31 -20.13 1.63 0.88
CA LEU A 31 -19.21 2.04 1.92
C LEU A 31 -20.00 2.39 3.19
N GLY A 32 -19.57 1.86 4.33
CA GLY A 32 -20.23 2.05 5.62
C GLY A 32 -20.22 3.51 6.06
N GLU A 33 -21.26 3.92 6.75
CA GLU A 33 -21.43 5.30 7.24
C GLU A 33 -20.65 5.48 8.54
N ALA A 34 -19.56 6.23 8.45
CA ALA A 34 -18.73 6.62 9.59
C ALA A 34 -18.29 8.08 9.45
N GLU A 35 -18.08 8.73 10.56
CA GLU A 35 -17.49 10.04 10.62
C GLU A 35 -16.15 9.95 11.34
N VAL A 36 -15.09 10.38 10.67
CA VAL A 36 -13.74 10.48 11.21
C VAL A 36 -13.34 11.95 11.15
N LYS A 37 -13.17 12.58 12.30
CA LYS A 37 -12.88 14.00 12.46
C LYS A 37 -11.71 14.21 13.42
N SER A 38 -11.25 15.47 13.49
CA SER A 38 -10.38 15.94 14.56
C SER A 38 -11.13 16.94 15.43
N PHE A 39 -10.94 16.85 16.74
CA PHE A 39 -11.34 17.91 17.67
C PHE A 39 -10.47 19.16 17.45
N ALA A 40 -10.87 20.27 18.06
CA ALA A 40 -10.16 21.55 17.89
C ALA A 40 -8.71 21.52 18.41
N ASP A 41 -8.40 20.62 19.34
CA ASP A 41 -7.07 20.37 19.89
C ASP A 41 -6.24 19.35 19.08
N GLY A 42 -6.83 18.77 18.02
CA GLY A 42 -6.17 17.83 17.10
C GLY A 42 -6.38 16.35 17.44
N GLU A 43 -7.09 16.00 18.50
CA GLU A 43 -7.41 14.60 18.79
C GLU A 43 -8.39 14.02 17.74
N ALA A 44 -8.15 12.77 17.32
CA ALA A 44 -9.03 12.10 16.39
C ALA A 44 -10.32 11.63 17.06
N SER A 45 -11.45 11.82 16.38
CA SER A 45 -12.78 11.37 16.79
C SER A 45 -13.39 10.48 15.73
N VAL A 46 -13.94 9.34 16.14
CA VAL A 46 -14.58 8.37 15.25
C VAL A 46 -15.99 8.06 15.72
N SER A 47 -16.95 8.12 14.81
CA SER A 47 -18.33 7.69 15.06
C SER A 47 -18.78 6.74 13.93
N LEU A 48 -19.24 5.54 14.29
CA LEU A 48 -19.86 4.59 13.38
C LEU A 48 -21.37 4.76 13.43
N TYR A 49 -22.01 4.99 12.28
CA TYR A 49 -23.46 5.20 12.20
C TYR A 49 -24.24 3.94 11.82
N GLU A 50 -23.52 2.82 11.72
CA GLU A 50 -24.10 1.51 11.44
C GLU A 50 -23.72 0.51 12.53
N THR A 51 -24.57 -0.51 12.74
CA THR A 51 -24.21 -1.63 13.60
C THR A 51 -23.13 -2.49 12.95
N VAL A 52 -22.10 -2.81 13.74
CA VAL A 52 -21.01 -3.72 13.32
C VAL A 52 -21.04 -5.02 14.13
N ARG A 53 -22.05 -5.22 14.99
CA ARG A 53 -22.15 -6.35 15.89
C ARG A 53 -22.20 -7.68 15.12
N GLY A 54 -21.19 -8.50 15.33
CA GLY A 54 -21.05 -9.81 14.67
C GLY A 54 -20.69 -9.74 13.18
N SER A 55 -20.43 -8.55 12.62
CA SER A 55 -20.00 -8.36 11.23
C SER A 55 -18.51 -8.64 11.05
N ASP A 56 -18.12 -8.98 9.84
CA ASP A 56 -16.72 -8.99 9.37
C ASP A 56 -16.39 -7.59 8.83
N VAL A 57 -15.58 -6.85 9.56
CA VAL A 57 -15.31 -5.43 9.32
C VAL A 57 -13.94 -5.24 8.70
N PHE A 58 -13.91 -4.52 7.57
CA PHE A 58 -12.68 -4.09 6.90
C PHE A 58 -12.52 -2.59 7.03
N LEU A 59 -11.43 -2.15 7.64
CA LEU A 59 -11.10 -0.74 7.86
C LEU A 59 -9.99 -0.33 6.91
N ILE A 60 -10.33 0.46 5.89
CA ILE A 60 -9.37 0.89 4.87
C ILE A 60 -8.79 2.24 5.27
N ASN A 61 -7.51 2.28 5.61
CA ASN A 61 -6.80 3.53 5.84
C ASN A 61 -5.29 3.39 5.60
N SER A 62 -4.77 4.13 4.62
CA SER A 62 -3.32 4.20 4.40
C SER A 62 -2.67 5.03 5.50
N THR A 63 -1.60 4.52 6.12
CA THR A 63 -0.88 5.28 7.14
C THR A 63 0.17 6.20 6.50
N CYS A 64 -0.29 7.01 5.52
CA CYS A 64 0.49 8.02 4.81
C CYS A 64 0.35 9.40 5.47
N LYS A 65 0.93 10.42 4.87
CA LYS A 65 0.88 11.79 5.40
C LYS A 65 -0.56 12.35 5.41
N PRO A 66 -0.96 12.94 6.56
CA PRO A 66 -0.27 13.08 7.85
C PRO A 66 -0.18 11.75 8.61
N VAL A 67 1.04 11.22 8.78
CA VAL A 67 1.28 9.83 9.17
C VAL A 67 0.73 9.48 10.55
N ASN A 68 0.92 10.38 11.52
CA ASN A 68 0.50 10.14 12.89
C ASN A 68 -1.03 10.16 13.00
N ASP A 69 -1.66 11.11 12.34
CA ASP A 69 -3.12 11.28 12.36
C ASP A 69 -3.79 10.08 11.68
N SER A 70 -3.32 9.70 10.49
CA SER A 70 -3.82 8.53 9.76
C SER A 70 -3.66 7.22 10.54
N LEU A 71 -2.55 7.07 11.29
CA LEU A 71 -2.35 5.91 12.17
C LEU A 71 -3.31 5.94 13.35
N MET A 72 -3.45 7.08 14.03
CA MET A 72 -4.36 7.22 15.18
C MET A 72 -5.82 7.03 14.80
N GLU A 73 -6.25 7.59 13.65
CA GLU A 73 -7.58 7.33 13.10
C GLU A 73 -7.85 5.83 12.98
N LEU A 74 -6.92 5.10 12.36
CA LEU A 74 -7.07 3.66 12.16
C LEU A 74 -7.16 2.91 13.49
N LEU A 75 -6.31 3.24 14.47
CA LEU A 75 -6.32 2.59 15.79
C LEU A 75 -7.64 2.82 16.53
N ILE A 76 -8.15 4.04 16.49
CA ILE A 76 -9.44 4.39 17.14
C ILE A 76 -10.61 3.72 16.41
N MET A 77 -10.58 3.62 15.06
CA MET A 77 -11.59 2.89 14.30
C MET A 77 -11.61 1.41 14.67
N ILE A 78 -10.44 0.78 14.84
CA ILE A 78 -10.34 -0.62 15.27
C ILE A 78 -10.94 -0.79 16.66
N ASP A 79 -10.55 0.03 17.63
CA ASP A 79 -11.09 0.00 19.00
C ASP A 79 -12.61 0.19 19.02
N ALA A 80 -13.15 1.15 18.25
CA ALA A 80 -14.57 1.39 18.14
C ALA A 80 -15.32 0.14 17.63
N CYS A 81 -14.82 -0.52 16.60
CA CYS A 81 -15.41 -1.76 16.06
C CYS A 81 -15.38 -2.90 17.09
N LYS A 82 -14.26 -3.07 17.80
CA LYS A 82 -14.14 -4.11 18.84
C LYS A 82 -15.07 -3.86 20.00
N ARG A 83 -15.18 -2.63 20.50
CA ARG A 83 -16.12 -2.26 21.56
C ARG A 83 -17.57 -2.41 21.13
N ALA A 84 -17.86 -2.22 19.84
CA ALA A 84 -19.18 -2.47 19.27
C ALA A 84 -19.46 -3.94 18.95
N SER A 85 -18.55 -4.85 19.36
CA SER A 85 -18.67 -6.31 19.19
C SER A 85 -18.66 -6.77 17.75
N ALA A 86 -17.81 -6.17 16.89
CA ALA A 86 -17.51 -6.73 15.57
C ALA A 86 -17.01 -8.18 15.69
N GLY A 87 -17.39 -9.03 14.77
CA GLY A 87 -16.99 -10.43 14.77
C GLY A 87 -15.52 -10.61 14.44
N ARG A 88 -15.05 -9.89 13.43
CA ARG A 88 -13.64 -9.82 13.02
C ARG A 88 -13.35 -8.40 12.52
N VAL A 89 -12.16 -7.89 12.78
CA VAL A 89 -11.69 -6.59 12.28
C VAL A 89 -10.40 -6.78 11.48
N THR A 90 -10.48 -6.53 10.19
CA THR A 90 -9.32 -6.55 9.28
C THR A 90 -8.86 -5.10 9.00
N ALA A 91 -7.64 -4.77 9.41
CA ALA A 91 -7.01 -3.51 9.06
C ALA A 91 -6.45 -3.59 7.63
N VAL A 92 -7.06 -2.87 6.70
CA VAL A 92 -6.61 -2.77 5.30
C VAL A 92 -5.77 -1.52 5.15
N ILE A 93 -4.46 -1.71 5.01
CA ILE A 93 -3.45 -0.63 5.03
C ILE A 93 -2.69 -0.64 3.70
N PRO A 94 -3.22 0.01 2.63
CA PRO A 94 -2.59 0.00 1.31
C PRO A 94 -1.14 0.51 1.33
N TYR A 95 -0.84 1.52 2.16
CA TYR A 95 0.51 1.95 2.48
C TYR A 95 0.78 1.87 3.98
N PHE A 96 1.74 1.04 4.37
CA PHE A 96 2.14 0.86 5.77
C PHE A 96 3.26 1.84 6.14
N GLY A 97 2.93 2.87 6.89
CA GLY A 97 3.87 3.86 7.40
C GLY A 97 4.82 3.27 8.46
N TYR A 98 5.90 4.01 8.79
CA TYR A 98 6.95 3.59 9.74
C TYR A 98 7.71 2.31 9.34
N ALA A 99 7.40 1.67 8.21
CA ALA A 99 8.00 0.41 7.76
C ALA A 99 9.50 0.51 7.48
N ARG A 100 10.06 1.71 7.23
CA ARG A 100 11.49 1.90 6.95
C ARG A 100 12.40 1.66 8.15
N GLN A 101 11.84 1.62 9.37
CA GLN A 101 12.55 1.29 10.60
C GLN A 101 12.17 -0.13 11.05
N ASP A 102 12.54 -1.12 10.23
CA ASP A 102 12.30 -2.56 10.45
C ASP A 102 13.45 -3.25 11.23
N ARG A 103 14.56 -2.54 11.40
CA ARG A 103 15.75 -3.02 12.12
C ARG A 103 16.53 -1.85 12.73
N LYS A 104 17.39 -2.16 13.70
CA LYS A 104 18.34 -1.19 14.20
C LYS A 104 19.48 -0.99 13.20
N ALA A 105 19.57 0.18 12.60
CA ALA A 105 20.69 0.56 11.74
C ALA A 105 21.92 0.98 12.55
N LYS A 106 21.69 1.52 13.76
CA LYS A 106 22.71 1.92 14.72
C LYS A 106 22.32 1.45 16.12
N SER A 107 23.26 1.47 17.04
CA SER A 107 23.00 1.25 18.47
C SER A 107 21.93 2.23 18.98
N ARG A 108 20.96 1.72 19.74
CA ARG A 108 19.84 2.47 20.36
C ARG A 108 18.77 2.99 19.40
N ASP A 109 18.80 2.61 18.13
CA ASP A 109 17.70 2.92 17.20
C ASP A 109 16.42 2.16 17.59
N PRO A 110 15.25 2.77 17.38
CA PRO A 110 13.97 2.08 17.53
C PRO A 110 13.74 1.09 16.39
N ILE A 111 12.77 0.20 16.57
CA ILE A 111 12.16 -0.62 15.51
C ILE A 111 10.68 -0.20 15.40
N SER A 112 10.44 0.94 14.75
CA SER A 112 9.11 1.57 14.71
C SER A 112 8.08 0.70 13.98
N ALA A 113 8.51 -0.11 13.00
CA ALA A 113 7.62 -1.06 12.33
C ALA A 113 7.02 -2.10 13.31
N LYS A 114 7.83 -2.60 14.28
CA LYS A 114 7.33 -3.51 15.34
C LYS A 114 6.38 -2.79 16.30
N LEU A 115 6.71 -1.54 16.66
CA LEU A 115 5.85 -0.74 17.54
C LEU A 115 4.46 -0.58 16.90
N VAL A 116 4.38 -0.20 15.63
CA VAL A 116 3.09 -0.03 14.91
C VAL A 116 2.34 -1.37 14.82
N ALA A 117 3.04 -2.49 14.54
CA ALA A 117 2.44 -3.81 14.53
C ALA A 117 1.79 -4.16 15.90
N ASN A 118 2.50 -3.88 17.00
CA ASN A 118 1.97 -4.09 18.35
C ASN A 118 0.77 -3.19 18.65
N MET A 119 0.78 -1.93 18.23
CA MET A 119 -0.34 -1.00 18.44
C MET A 119 -1.60 -1.46 17.71
N LEU A 120 -1.48 -1.93 16.45
CA LEU A 120 -2.61 -2.47 15.68
C LEU A 120 -3.20 -3.72 16.35
N THR A 121 -2.36 -4.63 16.83
CA THR A 121 -2.79 -5.83 17.55
C THR A 121 -3.45 -5.45 18.88
N ALA A 122 -2.87 -4.52 19.64
CA ALA A 122 -3.41 -4.07 20.92
C ALA A 122 -4.74 -3.31 20.77
N ALA A 123 -4.92 -2.56 19.69
CA ALA A 123 -6.20 -1.91 19.36
C ALA A 123 -7.31 -2.94 19.04
N GLY A 124 -6.95 -4.17 18.69
CA GLY A 124 -7.88 -5.27 18.46
C GLY A 124 -8.03 -5.69 17.00
N ALA A 125 -7.09 -5.36 16.13
CA ALA A 125 -7.07 -5.93 14.78
C ALA A 125 -6.91 -7.46 14.85
N ASP A 126 -7.74 -8.18 14.10
CA ASP A 126 -7.66 -9.65 13.99
C ASP A 126 -6.81 -10.10 12.79
N ARG A 127 -6.61 -9.19 11.82
CA ARG A 127 -5.82 -9.41 10.59
C ARG A 127 -5.34 -8.09 10.01
N VAL A 128 -4.24 -8.13 9.28
CA VAL A 128 -3.76 -6.99 8.47
C VAL A 128 -3.70 -7.41 7.01
N LEU A 129 -4.22 -6.57 6.12
CA LEU A 129 -4.07 -6.67 4.67
C LEU A 129 -3.32 -5.42 4.19
N THR A 130 -2.18 -5.61 3.55
CA THR A 130 -1.33 -4.50 3.10
C THR A 130 -0.71 -4.79 1.73
N MET A 131 0.05 -3.84 1.17
CA MET A 131 0.74 -4.02 -0.11
C MET A 131 2.18 -3.56 -0.01
N ASP A 132 3.10 -4.34 -0.63
CA ASP A 132 4.52 -4.04 -0.80
C ASP A 132 5.17 -3.44 0.47
N LEU A 133 5.11 -4.16 1.58
CA LEU A 133 5.85 -3.79 2.79
C LEU A 133 7.31 -3.47 2.44
N HIS A 134 7.87 -2.45 3.09
CA HIS A 134 9.27 -2.04 2.87
C HIS A 134 10.25 -3.21 2.92
N ALA A 135 10.00 -4.15 3.81
CA ALA A 135 10.72 -5.41 3.93
C ALA A 135 9.71 -6.52 4.27
N SER A 136 9.75 -7.64 3.55
CA SER A 136 8.78 -8.73 3.71
C SER A 136 8.77 -9.35 5.10
N GLN A 137 9.90 -9.34 5.79
CA GLN A 137 10.03 -9.85 7.16
C GLN A 137 9.21 -9.07 8.21
N ILE A 138 8.71 -7.86 7.87
CA ILE A 138 7.80 -7.10 8.76
C ILE A 138 6.52 -7.90 9.06
N GLN A 139 6.11 -8.80 8.16
CA GLN A 139 5.00 -9.72 8.42
C GLN A 139 5.21 -10.53 9.71
N GLY A 140 6.46 -10.92 10.01
CA GLY A 140 6.82 -11.62 11.24
C GLY A 140 6.83 -10.76 12.50
N PHE A 141 6.55 -9.46 12.42
CA PHE A 141 6.41 -8.58 13.59
C PHE A 141 5.02 -8.65 14.21
N PHE A 142 4.07 -9.22 13.51
CA PHE A 142 2.69 -9.36 13.97
C PHE A 142 2.46 -10.72 14.59
N ASP A 143 1.65 -10.75 15.64
CA ASP A 143 1.13 -11.98 16.26
C ASP A 143 -0.25 -12.38 15.68
N ILE A 144 -0.73 -11.61 14.71
CA ILE A 144 -1.96 -11.84 13.94
C ILE A 144 -1.62 -12.07 12.46
N PRO A 145 -2.51 -12.72 11.68
CA PRO A 145 -2.27 -12.94 10.25
C PRO A 145 -2.05 -11.63 9.48
N VAL A 146 -1.07 -11.66 8.57
CA VAL A 146 -0.75 -10.54 7.68
C VAL A 146 -0.69 -11.02 6.24
N ASP A 147 -1.46 -10.38 5.38
CA ASP A 147 -1.45 -10.59 3.94
C ASP A 147 -0.79 -9.39 3.27
N ASN A 148 0.41 -9.61 2.71
CA ASN A 148 1.17 -8.57 2.04
C ASN A 148 1.08 -8.74 0.52
N LEU A 149 0.12 -8.09 -0.12
CA LEU A 149 -0.07 -8.11 -1.57
C LEU A 149 1.16 -7.54 -2.30
N LEU A 150 1.38 -7.99 -3.52
CA LEU A 150 2.45 -7.50 -4.38
C LEU A 150 1.89 -6.61 -5.48
N GLY A 151 2.37 -5.38 -5.59
CA GLY A 151 1.95 -4.43 -6.63
C GLY A 151 2.55 -4.71 -8.02
N ASN A 152 3.57 -5.57 -8.07
CA ASN A 152 4.27 -5.90 -9.32
C ASN A 152 3.35 -6.35 -10.47
N PRO A 153 2.33 -7.20 -10.27
CA PRO A 153 1.41 -7.58 -11.34
C PRO A 153 0.71 -6.40 -12.02
N VAL A 154 0.32 -5.38 -11.26
CA VAL A 154 -0.33 -4.17 -11.80
C VAL A 154 0.59 -3.43 -12.78
N PHE A 155 1.87 -3.32 -12.44
CA PHE A 155 2.87 -2.71 -13.34
C PHE A 155 3.16 -3.58 -14.56
N VAL A 156 3.25 -4.90 -14.38
CA VAL A 156 3.47 -5.84 -15.49
C VAL A 156 2.35 -5.69 -16.52
N ASP A 157 1.10 -5.73 -16.08
CA ASP A 157 -0.06 -5.61 -16.97
C ASP A 157 -0.10 -4.25 -17.68
N TYR A 158 0.21 -3.18 -16.95
CA TYR A 158 0.26 -1.84 -17.51
C TYR A 158 1.30 -1.70 -18.60
N TYR A 159 2.54 -2.13 -18.34
CA TYR A 159 3.64 -1.97 -19.29
C TYR A 159 3.56 -2.99 -20.44
N ALA A 160 3.04 -4.19 -20.21
CA ALA A 160 2.75 -5.15 -21.28
C ALA A 160 1.76 -4.56 -22.29
N LYS A 161 0.67 -3.96 -21.82
CA LYS A 161 -0.32 -3.27 -22.67
C LYS A 161 0.25 -2.05 -23.38
N LYS A 162 1.11 -1.29 -22.70
CA LYS A 162 1.69 -0.04 -23.22
C LYS A 162 2.73 -0.28 -24.29
N PHE A 163 3.59 -1.27 -24.14
CA PHE A 163 4.75 -1.48 -24.99
C PHE A 163 4.63 -2.69 -25.94
N GLY A 164 3.83 -3.69 -25.57
CA GLY A 164 3.66 -4.90 -26.39
C GLY A 164 5.02 -5.51 -26.76
N GLU A 165 5.22 -5.85 -28.04
CA GLU A 165 6.46 -6.45 -28.58
C GLU A 165 7.71 -5.57 -28.39
N LYS A 166 7.54 -4.25 -28.18
CA LYS A 166 8.69 -3.35 -27.93
C LYS A 166 9.42 -3.64 -26.62
N CYS A 167 8.82 -4.43 -25.72
CA CYS A 167 9.47 -4.87 -24.49
C CYS A 167 10.80 -5.57 -24.73
N GLU A 168 10.97 -6.31 -25.85
CA GLU A 168 12.19 -7.02 -26.19
C GLU A 168 13.43 -6.11 -26.35
N ASN A 169 13.20 -4.84 -26.73
CA ASN A 169 14.24 -3.83 -26.90
C ASN A 169 14.43 -2.93 -25.65
N MET A 170 13.83 -3.28 -24.54
CA MET A 170 13.89 -2.53 -23.29
C MET A 170 14.71 -3.26 -22.23
N VAL A 171 15.21 -2.50 -21.27
CA VAL A 171 15.98 -3.03 -20.15
C VAL A 171 15.33 -2.57 -18.84
N VAL A 172 15.06 -3.51 -17.96
CA VAL A 172 14.66 -3.21 -16.58
C VAL A 172 15.91 -2.85 -15.80
N VAL A 173 15.85 -1.72 -15.08
CA VAL A 173 16.96 -1.27 -14.25
C VAL A 173 16.55 -1.31 -12.77
N SER A 174 17.24 -2.13 -11.97
CA SER A 174 17.10 -2.06 -10.52
C SER A 174 17.91 -0.89 -9.97
N PRO A 175 17.29 0.08 -9.25
CA PRO A 175 17.97 1.28 -8.78
C PRO A 175 18.94 1.00 -7.61
N ASP A 176 18.85 -0.15 -6.98
CA ASP A 176 19.69 -0.60 -5.87
C ASP A 176 19.64 -2.12 -5.69
N VAL A 177 20.53 -2.63 -4.84
CA VAL A 177 20.62 -4.08 -4.56
C VAL A 177 19.36 -4.62 -3.87
N GLY A 178 18.69 -3.82 -3.04
CA GLY A 178 17.47 -4.21 -2.31
C GLY A 178 16.27 -4.48 -3.22
N SER A 179 16.24 -3.84 -4.39
CA SER A 179 15.15 -3.96 -5.36
C SER A 179 15.36 -5.06 -6.42
N VAL A 180 16.53 -5.71 -6.44
CA VAL A 180 16.91 -6.67 -7.51
C VAL A 180 15.92 -7.82 -7.65
N ALA A 181 15.44 -8.40 -6.57
CA ALA A 181 14.49 -9.52 -6.63
C ALA A 181 13.19 -9.12 -7.34
N ARG A 182 12.63 -7.96 -6.98
CA ARG A 182 11.42 -7.41 -7.62
C ARG A 182 11.66 -7.06 -9.08
N ALA A 183 12.76 -6.39 -9.38
CA ALA A 183 13.13 -6.03 -10.75
C ALA A 183 13.34 -7.27 -11.63
N ARG A 184 13.91 -8.35 -11.08
CA ARG A 184 14.08 -9.63 -11.78
C ARG A 184 12.75 -10.26 -12.15
N THR A 185 11.81 -10.37 -11.21
CA THR A 185 10.47 -10.89 -11.48
C THR A 185 9.74 -10.05 -12.53
N PHE A 186 9.88 -8.73 -12.47
CA PHE A 186 9.32 -7.81 -13.44
C PHE A 186 9.91 -8.04 -14.84
N ALA A 187 11.24 -8.11 -14.94
CA ALA A 187 11.96 -8.36 -16.19
C ALA A 187 11.57 -9.71 -16.82
N GLN A 188 11.48 -10.76 -16.00
CA GLN A 188 11.07 -12.09 -16.45
C GLN A 188 9.65 -12.10 -17.03
N LYS A 189 8.68 -11.47 -16.36
CA LYS A 189 7.28 -11.41 -16.82
C LYS A 189 7.10 -10.61 -18.10
N LEU A 190 7.99 -9.66 -18.39
CA LEU A 190 7.96 -8.83 -19.61
C LEU A 190 9.00 -9.25 -20.65
N HIS A 191 9.70 -10.35 -20.43
CA HIS A 191 10.76 -10.85 -21.33
C HIS A 191 11.86 -9.81 -21.62
N MET A 192 12.19 -8.97 -20.62
CA MET A 192 13.20 -7.92 -20.71
C MET A 192 14.52 -8.35 -20.05
N ASN A 193 15.62 -7.74 -20.50
CA ASN A 193 16.90 -7.85 -19.82
C ASN A 193 16.90 -7.06 -18.49
N LEU A 194 17.77 -7.43 -17.55
CA LEU A 194 17.93 -6.78 -16.25
C LEU A 194 19.31 -6.16 -16.11
N ALA A 195 19.35 -4.89 -15.74
CA ALA A 195 20.55 -4.20 -15.29
C ALA A 195 20.40 -3.80 -13.82
N ILE A 196 21.52 -3.70 -13.10
CA ILE A 196 21.53 -3.35 -11.68
C ILE A 196 22.47 -2.16 -11.47
N VAL A 197 21.97 -1.12 -10.78
CA VAL A 197 22.79 0.02 -10.36
C VAL A 197 23.34 -0.26 -8.97
N ASP A 198 24.68 -0.39 -8.86
CA ASP A 198 25.36 -0.47 -7.58
C ASP A 198 25.64 0.97 -7.07
N LYS A 199 24.95 1.36 -6.00
CA LYS A 199 25.15 2.65 -5.33
C LYS A 199 26.42 2.66 -4.49
N ARG A 200 27.60 2.51 -5.09
CA ARG A 200 28.82 2.90 -4.41
C ARG A 200 28.96 4.42 -4.42
N ARG A 201 29.15 5.03 -3.26
CA ARG A 201 29.41 6.46 -3.12
C ARG A 201 30.79 6.82 -3.72
N GLN A 202 30.92 6.76 -5.02
CA GLN A 202 32.05 7.35 -5.75
C GLN A 202 31.48 8.08 -6.96
N LYS A 203 32.11 9.23 -7.29
CA LYS A 203 31.73 10.23 -8.29
C LYS A 203 30.93 9.68 -9.46
N ALA A 204 29.82 10.38 -9.78
CA ALA A 204 28.95 10.06 -10.89
C ALA A 204 29.75 9.85 -12.17
N ASN A 205 29.83 8.62 -12.65
CA ASN A 205 30.18 8.37 -14.04
C ASN A 205 28.99 8.84 -14.90
N GLN A 206 29.26 9.72 -15.83
CA GLN A 206 28.30 10.08 -16.89
C GLN A 206 27.97 8.81 -17.67
N CYS A 207 26.76 8.30 -17.48
CA CYS A 207 26.21 7.27 -18.35
C CYS A 207 25.47 7.99 -19.46
N GLU A 208 25.71 7.64 -20.71
CA GLU A 208 24.90 8.15 -21.83
C GLU A 208 23.45 7.74 -21.59
N VAL A 209 22.58 8.75 -21.56
CA VAL A 209 21.18 8.58 -21.17
C VAL A 209 20.44 7.93 -22.33
N MET A 210 19.84 6.78 -22.06
CA MET A 210 18.89 6.13 -22.97
C MET A 210 17.77 7.12 -23.34
N ASN A 211 17.34 7.12 -24.61
CA ASN A 211 16.40 8.12 -25.17
C ASN A 211 15.03 8.17 -24.50
N SER A 212 14.69 7.22 -23.59
CA SER A 212 13.41 7.18 -22.88
C SER A 212 13.52 6.39 -21.59
N VAL A 213 13.30 7.06 -20.45
CA VAL A 213 13.27 6.46 -19.13
C VAL A 213 11.82 6.40 -18.63
N TYR A 214 11.37 5.24 -18.22
CA TYR A 214 10.12 5.01 -17.51
C TYR A 214 10.43 4.52 -16.10
N ALA A 215 9.71 5.02 -15.12
CA ALA A 215 9.89 4.62 -13.73
C ALA A 215 8.57 4.09 -13.14
N CYS A 216 8.67 3.18 -12.17
CA CYS A 216 7.52 2.76 -11.40
C CYS A 216 7.87 2.57 -9.92
N ALA A 217 6.90 2.83 -9.06
CA ALA A 217 7.01 2.60 -7.63
C ALA A 217 5.64 2.34 -7.01
N SER A 218 5.58 1.37 -6.09
CA SER A 218 4.32 1.01 -5.42
C SER A 218 3.75 2.16 -4.60
N HIS A 219 4.59 2.92 -3.92
CA HIS A 219 4.15 3.97 -3.00
C HIS A 219 4.75 5.33 -3.39
N GLY A 220 3.92 6.21 -3.90
CA GLY A 220 4.29 7.58 -4.25
C GLY A 220 4.34 8.50 -3.03
N VAL A 221 5.28 8.29 -2.11
CA VAL A 221 5.41 9.13 -0.89
C VAL A 221 5.73 10.58 -1.22
N LEU A 222 6.43 10.85 -2.34
CA LEU A 222 6.68 12.15 -2.98
C LEU A 222 7.10 13.26 -1.99
N SER A 223 8.00 12.93 -1.06
CA SER A 223 8.44 13.85 -0.01
C SER A 223 9.40 14.94 -0.53
N GLY A 224 9.38 16.11 0.10
CA GLY A 224 10.30 17.21 -0.18
C GLY A 224 10.24 17.64 -1.64
N PRO A 225 11.39 17.83 -2.34
CA PRO A 225 11.45 18.30 -3.72
C PRO A 225 11.21 17.19 -4.76
N ALA A 226 10.48 16.11 -4.42
CA ALA A 226 10.34 14.94 -5.31
C ALA A 226 9.65 15.31 -6.64
N LEU A 227 8.57 16.08 -6.61
CA LEU A 227 7.84 16.49 -7.81
C LEU A 227 8.71 17.34 -8.74
N GLU A 228 9.44 18.31 -8.18
CA GLU A 228 10.38 19.14 -8.93
C GLU A 228 11.46 18.28 -9.60
N ARG A 229 12.04 17.32 -8.86
CA ARG A 229 13.06 16.41 -9.38
C ARG A 229 12.52 15.51 -10.50
N ILE A 230 11.30 15.01 -10.39
CA ILE A 230 10.66 14.20 -11.42
C ILE A 230 10.41 15.06 -12.66
N ASN A 231 9.85 16.27 -12.50
CA ASN A 231 9.59 17.17 -13.60
C ASN A 231 10.86 17.55 -14.38
N ASN A 232 11.97 17.80 -13.68
CA ASN A 232 13.26 18.20 -14.27
C ASN A 232 14.12 16.99 -14.70
N SER A 233 13.65 15.75 -14.52
CA SER A 233 14.39 14.53 -14.88
C SER A 233 14.17 14.13 -16.34
N VAL A 234 14.95 13.16 -16.80
CA VAL A 234 14.80 12.47 -18.09
C VAL A 234 13.64 11.45 -18.09
N ILE A 235 12.97 11.26 -16.97
CA ILE A 235 11.81 10.37 -16.86
C ILE A 235 10.69 10.92 -17.75
N LYS A 236 10.19 10.09 -18.67
CA LYS A 236 9.01 10.38 -19.48
C LYS A 236 7.72 10.14 -18.74
N GLU A 237 7.69 9.08 -17.95
CA GLU A 237 6.53 8.70 -17.17
C GLU A 237 6.97 7.97 -15.90
N MET A 238 6.32 8.26 -14.79
CA MET A 238 6.45 7.57 -13.53
C MET A 238 5.09 6.96 -13.14
N ALA A 239 4.97 5.64 -13.26
CA ALA A 239 3.79 4.91 -12.82
C ALA A 239 3.85 4.70 -11.31
N LEU A 240 2.79 5.11 -10.60
CA LEU A 240 2.62 4.91 -9.16
C LEU A 240 1.33 4.15 -8.90
N LEU A 241 1.31 3.31 -7.86
CA LEU A 241 0.07 2.71 -7.39
C LEU A 241 -0.67 3.73 -6.48
N ASN A 242 -2.01 3.75 -6.56
CA ASN A 242 -2.83 4.65 -5.75
C ASN A 242 -3.02 4.15 -4.29
N THR A 243 -2.00 3.48 -3.75
CA THR A 243 -1.92 3.12 -2.32
C THR A 243 -1.85 4.33 -1.39
N ILE A 244 -1.40 5.46 -1.92
CA ILE A 244 -1.37 6.80 -1.32
C ILE A 244 -2.22 7.70 -2.22
N PRO A 245 -2.93 8.72 -1.67
CA PRO A 245 -3.79 9.60 -2.44
C PRO A 245 -3.09 10.22 -3.66
N GLU A 246 -3.79 10.28 -4.79
CA GLU A 246 -3.27 10.82 -6.05
C GLU A 246 -2.96 12.32 -5.98
N GLU A 247 -3.59 13.03 -5.04
CA GLU A 247 -3.32 14.45 -4.76
C GLU A 247 -1.86 14.72 -4.40
N MET A 248 -1.14 13.72 -3.89
CA MET A 248 0.30 13.83 -3.60
C MET A 248 1.16 14.06 -4.84
N GLY A 249 0.69 13.63 -6.01
CA GLY A 249 1.36 13.83 -7.31
C GLY A 249 0.86 15.03 -8.10
N LYS A 250 -0.09 15.79 -7.56
CA LYS A 250 -0.69 16.94 -8.25
C LYS A 250 0.36 17.97 -8.66
N GLY A 251 0.33 18.39 -9.92
CA GLY A 251 1.31 19.32 -10.48
C GLY A 251 2.51 18.68 -11.18
N CYS A 252 2.52 17.33 -11.31
CA CYS A 252 3.50 16.62 -12.11
C CYS A 252 2.81 15.76 -13.18
N GLU A 253 2.79 16.22 -14.43
CA GLU A 253 2.13 15.52 -15.55
C GLU A 253 2.81 14.21 -15.93
N LYS A 254 4.05 14.00 -15.49
CA LYS A 254 4.78 12.74 -15.70
C LYS A 254 4.30 11.60 -14.83
N ILE A 255 3.51 11.88 -13.77
CA ILE A 255 3.00 10.85 -12.88
C ILE A 255 1.72 10.24 -13.45
N LYS A 256 1.68 8.92 -13.51
CA LYS A 256 0.53 8.11 -13.89
C LYS A 256 0.15 7.21 -12.72
N TYR A 257 -1.07 7.37 -12.20
CA TYR A 257 -1.57 6.47 -11.17
C TYR A 257 -2.24 5.23 -11.76
N LEU A 258 -1.97 4.08 -11.13
CA LEU A 258 -2.56 2.80 -11.44
C LEU A 258 -3.35 2.32 -10.22
N SER A 259 -4.60 1.95 -10.44
CA SER A 259 -5.47 1.52 -9.35
C SER A 259 -5.09 0.14 -8.83
N VAL A 260 -5.03 0.01 -7.50
CA VAL A 260 -4.90 -1.27 -6.79
C VAL A 260 -6.24 -1.76 -6.24
N ALA A 261 -7.33 -1.02 -6.49
CA ALA A 261 -8.65 -1.39 -6.00
C ALA A 261 -9.09 -2.80 -6.44
N PRO A 262 -8.87 -3.25 -7.69
CA PRO A 262 -9.24 -4.61 -8.09
C PRO A 262 -8.54 -5.68 -7.25
N MET A 263 -7.26 -5.49 -6.94
CA MET A 263 -6.50 -6.46 -6.15
C MET A 263 -6.94 -6.48 -4.69
N PHE A 264 -7.20 -5.32 -4.09
CA PHE A 264 -7.72 -5.24 -2.72
C PHE A 264 -9.15 -5.76 -2.63
N ALA A 265 -10.01 -5.46 -3.62
CA ALA A 265 -11.37 -5.96 -3.67
C ALA A 265 -11.38 -7.50 -3.68
N GLU A 266 -10.63 -8.12 -4.57
CA GLU A 266 -10.52 -9.58 -4.63
C GLU A 266 -9.93 -10.18 -3.34
N ALA A 267 -8.92 -9.54 -2.74
CA ALA A 267 -8.35 -9.99 -1.48
C ALA A 267 -9.38 -9.93 -0.33
N ILE A 268 -10.14 -8.82 -0.23
CA ILE A 268 -11.19 -8.64 0.77
C ILE A 268 -12.29 -9.70 0.61
N GLU A 269 -12.78 -9.92 -0.61
CA GLU A 269 -13.79 -10.94 -0.88
C GLU A 269 -13.30 -12.35 -0.51
N ARG A 270 -12.05 -12.68 -0.85
CA ARG A 270 -11.45 -13.98 -0.50
C ARG A 270 -11.29 -14.15 1.00
N ILE A 271 -10.85 -13.12 1.72
CA ILE A 271 -10.75 -13.14 3.18
C ILE A 271 -12.15 -13.34 3.81
N TYR A 272 -13.14 -12.62 3.31
CA TYR A 272 -14.53 -12.76 3.78
C TYR A 272 -15.11 -14.15 3.53
N GLN A 273 -14.84 -14.72 2.36
CA GLN A 273 -15.29 -16.06 1.97
C GLN A 273 -14.44 -17.19 2.54
N GLU A 274 -13.38 -16.88 3.29
CA GLU A 274 -12.41 -17.84 3.86
C GLU A 274 -11.75 -18.74 2.81
N ILE A 275 -11.52 -18.19 1.61
CA ILE A 275 -10.80 -18.86 0.53
C ILE A 275 -9.39 -18.32 0.35
N SER A 276 -8.51 -19.17 -0.20
CA SER A 276 -7.10 -18.83 -0.36
C SER A 276 -6.87 -17.59 -1.21
N ILE A 277 -6.05 -16.67 -0.73
CA ILE A 277 -5.55 -15.49 -1.46
C ILE A 277 -4.28 -15.78 -2.28
N ALA A 278 -3.76 -17.03 -2.26
CA ALA A 278 -2.49 -17.39 -2.90
C ALA A 278 -2.42 -17.02 -4.39
N LYS A 279 -3.54 -16.99 -5.10
CA LYS A 279 -3.60 -16.57 -6.50
C LYS A 279 -3.16 -15.12 -6.74
N LEU A 280 -3.22 -14.27 -5.72
CA LEU A 280 -2.87 -12.84 -5.83
C LEU A 280 -1.35 -12.61 -5.73
N PHE A 281 -0.57 -13.64 -5.42
CA PHE A 281 0.88 -13.58 -5.26
C PHE A 281 1.65 -14.12 -6.49
N ASN A 282 0.94 -14.65 -7.49
CA ASN A 282 1.52 -15.22 -8.74
C ASN A 282 1.41 -14.20 -9.92
#